data_9189f5d03c7a888cfae1911be3f35287
#
_entry.id   9189f5d03c7a888cfae1911be3f35287
#
_cell.length_a   1.000
_cell.length_b   1.000
_cell.length_c   1.000
_cell.angle_alpha   90.00
_cell.angle_beta   90.00
_cell.angle_gamma   90.00
#
_symmetry.space_group_name_H-M   'P 1'
#
loop_
_entity.id
_entity.type
_entity.pdbx_description
1 polymer ?
#
loop_
_entity_poly.entity_id
_entity_poly.type
_entity_poly.pdbx_seq_one_letter_code
_entity_poly.pdbx_strand_id
1 'polypeptide(L)'
;MKKLILAFMCTTLIACSKPNEPEKTVDVLLIGGGIMSATLATYLHELEPDWTLEVHERLPSVADESSNAWNNAGTGHSAFCELNYTPQKADGSIDISKAVSIAESFELSKQFWAHQVERGVLQEPRRFINAVPHMSFVWGEDNIEFLRKRHAALQQSPLFRGMEYSEQPQQIGEWVPLIMNGRDADQPVAATRMPLGTDVNFGEITRQLFETLGKSEQVTMQLQHEVRDITRNSDGTWTVVSADLANDEAQTSVKARFVFIGAGGGALKLLQMADIPEAKGYAGFPVGGQFLMTRNPDVVAQHQAKVYGLASVGSPPMSVPHLDTRVIEGEKVLLFGPFATFSSKFLKNGSLMDLPGSMSTDNALPMVQAGLDNLDLSQYLIGQLMLSQEDRIAELKAYFPQAEAEDWELITAGQRVQIIKNDPEKGGVLQFGTEIVSAADGSIAALLGASPGASTAAPIMLKLLQTTFKQQVETPQWQAKLKAIFPAYGRSLNEDAALTEEIRAMTSERLQLSAPATAVANVARD
;
A
#
# COMPACT_ATOMS: atom_id res chain seq x y z
N MET A 1 -43.95 3.13 65.88
CA MET A 1 -43.69 3.91 64.64
C MET A 1 -42.91 3.03 63.66
N LYS A 2 -43.58 2.35 62.74
CA LYS A 2 -42.98 1.47 61.72
C LYS A 2 -42.74 2.32 60.49
N LYS A 3 -41.49 2.44 60.06
CA LYS A 3 -41.12 3.07 58.78
C LYS A 3 -41.18 2.01 57.66
N LEU A 4 -42.09 2.21 56.74
CA LEU A 4 -42.22 1.47 55.49
C LEU A 4 -41.14 2.00 54.52
N ILE A 5 -40.22 1.16 54.06
CA ILE A 5 -39.29 1.47 53.01
C ILE A 5 -39.88 0.86 51.71
N LEU A 6 -40.34 1.72 50.81
CA LEU A 6 -40.84 1.37 49.49
C LEU A 6 -39.64 1.29 48.55
N ALA A 7 -39.23 0.09 48.14
CA ALA A 7 -38.21 -0.12 47.12
C ALA A 7 -38.87 0.03 45.74
N PHE A 8 -38.47 1.07 45.01
CA PHE A 8 -38.86 1.28 43.61
C PHE A 8 -37.94 0.42 42.74
N MET A 9 -38.43 -0.70 42.25
CA MET A 9 -37.74 -1.57 41.31
C MET A 9 -37.99 -1.01 39.92
N CYS A 10 -37.00 -0.25 39.37
CA CYS A 10 -37.01 0.22 38.00
C CYS A 10 -36.62 -0.95 37.12
N THR A 11 -37.58 -1.67 36.55
CA THR A 11 -37.39 -2.63 35.47
C THR A 11 -37.16 -1.84 34.18
N THR A 12 -35.93 -1.64 33.79
CA THR A 12 -35.58 -1.24 32.43
C THR A 12 -35.91 -2.42 31.50
N LEU A 13 -37.00 -2.30 30.79
CA LEU A 13 -37.30 -3.13 29.62
C LEU A 13 -36.25 -2.79 28.56
N ILE A 14 -35.24 -3.63 28.45
CA ILE A 14 -34.41 -3.67 27.25
C ILE A 14 -35.31 -4.23 26.16
N ALA A 15 -35.88 -3.35 25.34
CA ALA A 15 -36.53 -3.74 24.10
C ALA A 15 -35.44 -4.32 23.20
N CYS A 16 -35.33 -5.65 23.13
CA CYS A 16 -34.66 -6.30 22.02
C CYS A 16 -35.46 -5.92 20.75
N SER A 17 -35.04 -4.85 20.08
CA SER A 17 -35.50 -4.61 18.70
C SER A 17 -35.07 -5.82 17.89
N LYS A 18 -36.02 -6.49 17.26
CA LYS A 18 -35.74 -7.49 16.22
C LYS A 18 -34.80 -6.81 15.22
N PRO A 19 -33.73 -7.49 14.74
CA PRO A 19 -32.95 -6.95 13.65
C PRO A 19 -33.93 -6.61 12.52
N ASN A 20 -33.87 -5.35 12.05
CA ASN A 20 -34.64 -4.96 10.87
C ASN A 20 -34.24 -5.92 9.74
N GLU A 21 -35.24 -6.43 9.00
CA GLU A 21 -34.94 -7.16 7.77
C GLU A 21 -34.07 -6.28 6.88
N PRO A 22 -33.05 -6.86 6.19
CA PRO A 22 -32.19 -6.08 5.33
C PRO A 22 -32.99 -5.27 4.31
N GLU A 23 -32.76 -3.96 4.28
CA GLU A 23 -33.53 -3.06 3.40
C GLU A 23 -33.25 -3.31 1.91
N LYS A 24 -32.04 -3.84 1.60
CA LYS A 24 -31.55 -4.04 0.24
C LYS A 24 -30.69 -5.29 0.15
N THR A 25 -30.73 -5.97 -1.00
CA THR A 25 -29.83 -7.07 -1.32
C THR A 25 -28.91 -6.66 -2.48
N VAL A 26 -27.61 -6.90 -2.34
CA VAL A 26 -26.59 -6.62 -3.37
C VAL A 26 -25.74 -7.86 -3.66
N ASP A 27 -25.13 -7.91 -4.85
CA ASP A 27 -24.21 -8.99 -5.20
C ASP A 27 -22.90 -8.85 -4.43
N VAL A 28 -22.38 -7.62 -4.31
CA VAL A 28 -21.12 -7.31 -3.65
C VAL A 28 -21.25 -6.09 -2.76
N LEU A 29 -20.81 -6.23 -1.51
CA LEU A 29 -20.56 -5.09 -0.61
C LEU A 29 -19.07 -4.93 -0.37
N LEU A 30 -18.55 -3.71 -0.58
CA LEU A 30 -17.17 -3.35 -0.31
C LEU A 30 -17.11 -2.39 0.88
N ILE A 31 -16.29 -2.72 1.88
CA ILE A 31 -16.13 -1.90 3.09
C ILE A 31 -14.78 -1.18 3.01
N GLY A 32 -14.84 0.15 2.94
CA GLY A 32 -13.70 1.06 2.80
C GLY A 32 -13.55 1.62 1.38
N GLY A 33 -13.35 2.94 1.29
CA GLY A 33 -13.20 3.71 0.04
C GLY A 33 -11.75 3.87 -0.43
N GLY A 34 -10.88 2.88 -0.18
CA GLY A 34 -9.48 2.90 -0.59
C GLY A 34 -9.21 2.27 -1.95
N ILE A 35 -7.94 2.33 -2.39
CA ILE A 35 -7.49 1.85 -3.72
C ILE A 35 -7.84 0.37 -3.96
N MET A 36 -7.86 -0.48 -2.93
CA MET A 36 -8.19 -1.90 -3.07
C MET A 36 -9.64 -2.10 -3.45
N SER A 37 -10.55 -1.46 -2.72
CA SER A 37 -12.00 -1.50 -3.03
C SER A 37 -12.30 -0.88 -4.38
N ALA A 38 -11.67 0.26 -4.72
CA ALA A 38 -11.83 0.90 -6.04
C ALA A 38 -11.38 -0.02 -7.18
N THR A 39 -10.23 -0.69 -7.02
CA THR A 39 -9.70 -1.63 -8.01
C THR A 39 -10.61 -2.85 -8.17
N LEU A 40 -11.03 -3.47 -7.05
CA LEU A 40 -11.91 -4.64 -7.08
C LEU A 40 -13.28 -4.30 -7.67
N ALA A 41 -13.88 -3.17 -7.25
CA ALA A 41 -15.17 -2.72 -7.78
C ALA A 41 -15.09 -2.48 -9.29
N THR A 42 -13.99 -1.88 -9.78
CA THR A 42 -13.78 -1.66 -11.21
C THR A 42 -13.67 -2.99 -11.97
N TYR A 43 -12.93 -3.98 -11.44
CA TYR A 43 -12.89 -5.31 -12.05
C TYR A 43 -14.26 -5.95 -12.11
N LEU A 44 -14.98 -6.00 -10.99
CA LEU A 44 -16.27 -6.65 -10.91
C LEU A 44 -17.30 -5.98 -11.82
N HIS A 45 -17.33 -4.65 -11.85
CA HIS A 45 -18.22 -3.90 -12.74
C HIS A 45 -17.90 -4.13 -14.23
N GLU A 46 -16.63 -4.34 -14.59
CA GLU A 46 -16.23 -4.66 -15.95
C GLU A 46 -16.51 -6.13 -16.31
N LEU A 47 -16.25 -7.06 -15.38
CA LEU A 47 -16.42 -8.50 -15.58
C LEU A 47 -17.90 -8.89 -15.58
N GLU A 48 -18.69 -8.33 -14.67
CA GLU A 48 -20.12 -8.61 -14.47
C GLU A 48 -20.91 -7.28 -14.39
N PRO A 49 -21.23 -6.64 -15.52
CA PRO A 49 -21.86 -5.31 -15.54
C PRO A 49 -23.25 -5.27 -14.89
N ASP A 50 -23.92 -6.42 -14.80
CA ASP A 50 -25.26 -6.55 -14.24
C ASP A 50 -25.25 -6.74 -12.71
N TRP A 51 -24.08 -6.96 -12.09
CA TRP A 51 -23.97 -7.10 -10.65
C TRP A 51 -24.17 -5.77 -9.94
N THR A 52 -24.91 -5.82 -8.85
CA THR A 52 -25.09 -4.68 -7.95
C THR A 52 -23.97 -4.61 -6.93
N LEU A 53 -23.29 -3.45 -6.89
CA LEU A 53 -22.19 -3.18 -5.97
C LEU A 53 -22.59 -2.05 -5.00
N GLU A 54 -22.26 -2.22 -3.73
CA GLU A 54 -22.39 -1.15 -2.75
C GLU A 54 -21.08 -0.94 -2.01
N VAL A 55 -20.70 0.32 -1.77
CA VAL A 55 -19.48 0.70 -1.08
C VAL A 55 -19.84 1.50 0.16
N HIS A 56 -19.37 1.05 1.33
CA HIS A 56 -19.52 1.80 2.58
C HIS A 56 -18.15 2.38 2.99
N GLU A 57 -18.09 3.70 3.07
CA GLU A 57 -16.91 4.44 3.54
C GLU A 57 -17.29 5.28 4.77
N ARG A 58 -16.51 5.14 5.84
CA ARG A 58 -16.72 5.84 7.11
C ARG A 58 -16.46 7.35 7.01
N LEU A 59 -15.53 7.77 6.16
CA LEU A 59 -15.14 9.15 5.99
C LEU A 59 -16.06 9.88 4.97
N PRO A 60 -16.08 11.22 4.99
CA PRO A 60 -16.90 12.01 4.07
C PRO A 60 -16.44 11.94 2.61
N SER A 61 -15.24 11.42 2.36
CA SER A 61 -14.70 11.22 1.01
C SER A 61 -13.87 9.94 0.91
N VAL A 62 -13.72 9.46 -0.32
CA VAL A 62 -12.87 8.30 -0.62
C VAL A 62 -11.40 8.69 -0.62
N ALA A 63 -10.52 7.71 -0.43
CA ALA A 63 -9.06 7.87 -0.47
C ALA A 63 -8.46 8.79 0.62
N ASP A 64 -9.09 8.98 1.75
CA ASP A 64 -8.63 9.88 2.82
C ASP A 64 -7.71 9.24 3.87
N GLU A 65 -7.58 7.92 3.85
CA GLU A 65 -6.64 7.19 4.71
C GLU A 65 -5.35 6.82 3.94
N SER A 66 -4.94 5.56 3.94
CA SER A 66 -3.66 5.11 3.37
C SER A 66 -3.48 5.43 1.87
N SER A 67 -4.57 5.54 1.11
CA SER A 67 -4.53 5.90 -0.32
C SER A 67 -4.28 7.38 -0.58
N ASN A 68 -4.51 8.26 0.41
CA ASN A 68 -4.27 9.69 0.27
C ASN A 68 -2.81 9.99 -0.12
N ALA A 69 -2.61 10.92 -1.03
CA ALA A 69 -1.28 11.25 -1.57
C ALA A 69 -0.27 11.67 -0.49
N TRP A 70 -0.73 12.29 0.60
CA TRP A 70 0.09 12.74 1.72
C TRP A 70 0.32 11.67 2.79
N ASN A 71 -0.36 10.53 2.71
CA ASN A 71 -0.27 9.44 3.67
C ASN A 71 0.69 8.32 3.25
N ASN A 72 1.37 8.47 2.10
CA ASN A 72 2.34 7.51 1.57
C ASN A 72 3.42 8.22 0.73
N ALA A 73 4.50 7.51 0.41
CA ALA A 73 5.59 8.04 -0.39
C ALA A 73 5.33 8.05 -1.90
N GLY A 74 4.20 7.54 -2.38
CA GLY A 74 3.84 7.51 -3.79
C GLY A 74 4.80 6.73 -4.68
N THR A 75 5.56 5.80 -4.14
CA THR A 75 6.52 5.04 -4.92
C THR A 75 5.80 3.97 -5.74
N GLY A 76 6.00 4.01 -7.06
CA GLY A 76 5.63 2.91 -7.94
C GLY A 76 6.61 1.75 -7.77
N HIS A 77 6.36 0.91 -6.75
CA HIS A 77 7.30 -0.14 -6.32
C HIS A 77 7.61 -1.14 -7.43
N SER A 78 8.72 -0.89 -8.13
CA SER A 78 9.25 -1.75 -9.20
C SER A 78 10.54 -2.47 -8.79
N ALA A 79 10.89 -2.43 -7.49
CA ALA A 79 12.13 -2.95 -6.94
C ALA A 79 13.40 -2.31 -7.54
N PHE A 80 13.31 -1.11 -8.08
CA PHE A 80 14.45 -0.42 -8.67
C PHE A 80 15.37 0.17 -7.62
N CYS A 81 14.82 0.75 -6.55
CA CYS A 81 15.56 1.45 -5.51
C CYS A 81 15.57 0.74 -4.15
N GLU A 82 14.66 -0.18 -3.89
CA GLU A 82 14.51 -0.82 -2.60
C GLU A 82 15.55 -1.95 -2.41
N LEU A 83 16.56 -1.70 -1.60
CA LEU A 83 17.67 -2.62 -1.39
C LEU A 83 17.28 -3.88 -0.59
N ASN A 84 16.27 -3.78 0.25
CA ASN A 84 15.76 -4.87 1.08
C ASN A 84 15.00 -5.97 0.30
N TYR A 85 14.74 -5.76 -1.00
CA TYR A 85 14.15 -6.79 -1.86
C TYR A 85 15.19 -7.73 -2.49
N THR A 86 16.46 -7.47 -2.24
CA THR A 86 17.59 -8.21 -2.82
C THR A 86 18.60 -8.62 -1.73
N PRO A 87 18.21 -9.51 -0.79
CA PRO A 87 19.10 -9.90 0.29
C PRO A 87 20.33 -10.65 -0.22
N GLN A 88 21.49 -10.42 0.42
CA GLN A 88 22.67 -11.19 0.18
C GLN A 88 22.62 -12.52 0.94
N LYS A 89 22.89 -13.62 0.25
CA LYS A 89 22.95 -14.96 0.82
C LYS A 89 24.27 -15.21 1.52
N ALA A 90 24.36 -16.29 2.30
CA ALA A 90 25.57 -16.67 3.02
C ALA A 90 26.78 -16.97 2.10
N ASP A 91 26.52 -17.35 0.84
CA ASP A 91 27.54 -17.56 -0.19
C ASP A 91 28.01 -16.26 -0.89
N GLY A 92 27.46 -15.13 -0.47
CA GLY A 92 27.74 -13.82 -1.04
C GLY A 92 26.96 -13.46 -2.31
N SER A 93 26.15 -14.37 -2.85
CA SER A 93 25.25 -14.10 -3.99
C SER A 93 24.06 -13.23 -3.57
N ILE A 94 23.44 -12.54 -4.53
CA ILE A 94 22.25 -11.72 -4.31
C ILE A 94 21.02 -12.48 -4.77
N ASP A 95 20.00 -12.58 -3.89
CA ASP A 95 18.71 -13.13 -4.25
C ASP A 95 17.80 -12.04 -4.82
N ILE A 96 17.45 -12.16 -6.10
CA ILE A 96 16.58 -11.19 -6.80
C ILE A 96 15.13 -11.65 -6.92
N SER A 97 14.76 -12.82 -6.40
CA SER A 97 13.43 -13.41 -6.60
C SER A 97 12.29 -12.52 -6.13
N LYS A 98 12.45 -11.89 -4.95
CA LYS A 98 11.47 -10.94 -4.42
C LYS A 98 11.40 -9.66 -5.28
N ALA A 99 12.53 -9.15 -5.74
CA ALA A 99 12.58 -7.97 -6.59
C ALA A 99 11.87 -8.22 -7.93
N VAL A 100 12.09 -9.39 -8.56
CA VAL A 100 11.40 -9.82 -9.78
C VAL A 100 9.88 -9.87 -9.57
N SER A 101 9.43 -10.54 -8.52
CA SER A 101 7.99 -10.67 -8.22
C SER A 101 7.30 -9.32 -8.00
N ILE A 102 7.96 -8.38 -7.32
CA ILE A 102 7.42 -7.04 -7.09
C ILE A 102 7.41 -6.22 -8.38
N ALA A 103 8.46 -6.33 -9.21
CA ALA A 103 8.52 -5.65 -10.49
C ALA A 103 7.39 -6.15 -11.44
N GLU A 104 7.19 -7.46 -11.57
CA GLU A 104 6.08 -8.03 -12.35
C GLU A 104 4.72 -7.55 -11.82
N SER A 105 4.55 -7.52 -10.50
CA SER A 105 3.32 -7.03 -9.86
C SER A 105 3.03 -5.57 -10.22
N PHE A 106 4.04 -4.71 -10.25
CA PHE A 106 3.85 -3.31 -10.63
C PHE A 106 3.59 -3.15 -12.14
N GLU A 107 4.23 -3.96 -12.99
CA GLU A 107 3.92 -3.97 -14.41
C GLU A 107 2.45 -4.37 -14.68
N LEU A 108 1.86 -5.30 -13.90
CA LEU A 108 0.42 -5.60 -13.96
C LEU A 108 -0.42 -4.38 -13.54
N SER A 109 -0.03 -3.64 -12.51
CA SER A 109 -0.75 -2.41 -12.11
C SER A 109 -0.73 -1.36 -13.23
N LYS A 110 0.39 -1.17 -13.90
CA LYS A 110 0.47 -0.26 -15.07
C LYS A 110 -0.41 -0.73 -16.22
N GLN A 111 -0.49 -2.03 -16.50
CA GLN A 111 -1.40 -2.57 -17.52
C GLN A 111 -2.86 -2.24 -17.19
N PHE A 112 -3.28 -2.46 -15.94
CA PHE A 112 -4.62 -2.12 -15.49
C PHE A 112 -4.91 -0.62 -15.66
N TRP A 113 -4.02 0.25 -15.18
CA TRP A 113 -4.22 1.70 -15.31
C TRP A 113 -4.22 2.15 -16.78
N ALA A 114 -3.34 1.59 -17.62
CA ALA A 114 -3.31 1.88 -19.05
C ALA A 114 -4.61 1.46 -19.75
N HIS A 115 -5.18 0.31 -19.38
CA HIS A 115 -6.49 -0.14 -19.86
C HIS A 115 -7.60 0.82 -19.41
N GLN A 116 -7.59 1.28 -18.16
CA GLN A 116 -8.59 2.23 -17.68
C GLN A 116 -8.45 3.62 -18.32
N VAL A 117 -7.22 4.04 -18.67
CA VAL A 117 -7.00 5.27 -19.47
C VAL A 117 -7.59 5.14 -20.87
N GLU A 118 -7.35 4.02 -21.56
CA GLU A 118 -7.91 3.74 -22.89
C GLU A 118 -9.44 3.77 -22.90
N ARG A 119 -10.07 3.32 -21.81
CA ARG A 119 -11.53 3.34 -21.63
C ARG A 119 -12.08 4.70 -21.17
N GLY A 120 -11.23 5.68 -20.89
CA GLY A 120 -11.62 6.98 -20.37
C GLY A 120 -12.11 6.98 -18.93
N VAL A 121 -11.86 5.90 -18.17
CA VAL A 121 -12.15 5.78 -16.73
C VAL A 121 -11.11 6.58 -15.94
N LEU A 122 -9.83 6.38 -16.22
CA LEU A 122 -8.75 7.22 -15.72
C LEU A 122 -8.40 8.28 -16.77
N GLN A 123 -8.36 9.53 -16.36
CA GLN A 123 -8.10 10.66 -17.25
C GLN A 123 -6.85 11.42 -16.81
N GLU A 124 -6.22 12.12 -17.76
CA GLU A 124 -5.05 12.95 -17.50
C GLU A 124 -3.97 12.20 -16.67
N PRO A 125 -3.26 11.20 -17.26
CA PRO A 125 -2.34 10.35 -16.52
C PRO A 125 -1.35 11.09 -15.62
N ARG A 126 -0.90 12.28 -16.01
CA ARG A 126 0.03 13.10 -15.22
C ARG A 126 -0.54 13.57 -13.87
N ARG A 127 -1.84 13.50 -13.66
CA ARG A 127 -2.46 13.77 -12.35
C ARG A 127 -2.18 12.67 -11.34
N PHE A 128 -1.94 11.43 -11.81
CA PHE A 128 -1.79 10.29 -10.92
C PHE A 128 -0.50 9.49 -11.09
N ILE A 129 0.19 9.56 -12.23
CA ILE A 129 1.48 8.87 -12.42
C ILE A 129 2.45 9.75 -13.20
N ASN A 130 3.67 9.86 -12.70
CA ASN A 130 4.72 10.68 -13.30
C ASN A 130 6.03 9.90 -13.38
N ALA A 131 6.79 10.09 -14.45
CA ALA A 131 8.14 9.54 -14.57
C ALA A 131 9.06 10.26 -13.57
N VAL A 132 9.55 9.52 -12.60
CA VAL A 132 10.54 9.98 -11.60
C VAL A 132 11.56 8.86 -11.46
N PRO A 133 12.83 9.05 -11.84
CA PRO A 133 13.86 8.02 -11.73
C PRO A 133 13.95 7.46 -10.32
N HIS A 134 14.12 6.14 -10.22
CA HIS A 134 14.41 5.48 -8.95
C HIS A 134 15.89 5.21 -8.83
N MET A 135 16.46 5.52 -7.68
CA MET A 135 17.86 5.39 -7.39
C MET A 135 18.09 4.68 -6.05
N SER A 136 19.14 3.86 -5.98
CA SER A 136 19.72 3.47 -4.71
C SER A 136 21.03 4.27 -4.54
N PHE A 137 21.27 4.78 -3.36
CA PHE A 137 22.49 5.52 -3.03
C PHE A 137 23.08 4.98 -1.73
N VAL A 138 24.37 4.66 -1.77
CA VAL A 138 25.11 4.11 -0.62
C VAL A 138 26.48 4.74 -0.48
N TRP A 139 27.05 4.66 0.71
CA TRP A 139 28.42 5.07 1.03
C TRP A 139 29.10 4.02 1.92
N GLY A 140 30.43 4.01 1.88
CA GLY A 140 31.25 3.01 2.55
C GLY A 140 31.47 1.74 1.72
N GLU A 141 32.68 1.16 1.82
CA GLU A 141 33.19 0.09 0.95
C GLU A 141 32.26 -1.15 0.91
N ASP A 142 31.79 -1.61 2.07
CA ASP A 142 30.93 -2.81 2.14
C ASP A 142 29.58 -2.60 1.43
N ASN A 143 29.01 -1.41 1.57
CA ASN A 143 27.75 -1.04 0.94
C ASN A 143 27.90 -0.87 -0.58
N ILE A 144 29.03 -0.35 -1.03
CA ILE A 144 29.38 -0.21 -2.45
C ILE A 144 29.52 -1.61 -3.07
N GLU A 145 30.23 -2.51 -2.40
CA GLU A 145 30.40 -3.88 -2.88
C GLU A 145 29.04 -4.62 -2.97
N PHE A 146 28.19 -4.43 -1.97
CA PHE A 146 26.82 -4.96 -2.00
C PHE A 146 26.04 -4.39 -3.19
N LEU A 147 26.05 -3.07 -3.41
CA LEU A 147 25.31 -2.43 -4.49
C LEU A 147 25.81 -2.87 -5.88
N ARG A 148 27.14 -3.05 -6.04
CA ARG A 148 27.76 -3.57 -7.26
C ARG A 148 27.27 -4.99 -7.57
N LYS A 149 27.29 -5.89 -6.59
CA LYS A 149 26.77 -7.25 -6.72
C LYS A 149 25.28 -7.27 -7.04
N ARG A 150 24.50 -6.42 -6.35
CA ARG A 150 23.07 -6.26 -6.61
C ARG A 150 22.80 -5.85 -8.05
N HIS A 151 23.48 -4.82 -8.54
CA HIS A 151 23.34 -4.36 -9.92
C HIS A 151 23.64 -5.49 -10.91
N ALA A 152 24.78 -6.19 -10.76
CA ALA A 152 25.15 -7.31 -11.62
C ALA A 152 24.11 -8.45 -11.62
N ALA A 153 23.52 -8.78 -10.45
CA ALA A 153 22.48 -9.79 -10.36
C ALA A 153 21.17 -9.35 -11.04
N LEU A 154 20.74 -8.11 -10.84
CA LEU A 154 19.52 -7.57 -11.44
C LEU A 154 19.61 -7.49 -12.98
N GLN A 155 20.77 -7.22 -13.56
CA GLN A 155 20.97 -7.19 -15.02
C GLN A 155 20.66 -8.52 -15.72
N GLN A 156 20.56 -9.63 -14.99
CA GLN A 156 20.19 -10.93 -15.55
C GLN A 156 18.69 -11.02 -15.91
N SER A 157 17.86 -10.14 -15.35
CA SER A 157 16.43 -10.08 -15.60
C SER A 157 16.08 -8.95 -16.58
N PRO A 158 15.22 -9.20 -17.60
CA PRO A 158 14.78 -8.16 -18.52
C PRO A 158 14.05 -7.00 -17.82
N LEU A 159 13.47 -7.25 -16.65
CA LEU A 159 12.78 -6.23 -15.85
C LEU A 159 13.70 -5.11 -15.35
N PHE A 160 15.00 -5.36 -15.23
CA PHE A 160 15.98 -4.38 -14.74
C PHE A 160 16.97 -3.92 -15.80
N ARG A 161 16.78 -4.27 -17.06
CA ARG A 161 17.58 -3.74 -18.17
C ARG A 161 17.47 -2.23 -18.23
N GLY A 162 18.62 -1.57 -18.48
CA GLY A 162 18.72 -0.12 -18.50
C GLY A 162 18.94 0.53 -17.14
N MET A 163 19.09 -0.26 -16.06
CA MET A 163 19.58 0.27 -14.79
C MET A 163 21.04 0.64 -14.92
N GLU A 164 21.36 1.88 -14.63
CA GLU A 164 22.71 2.44 -14.62
C GLU A 164 23.36 2.21 -13.25
N TYR A 165 24.69 2.13 -13.22
CA TYR A 165 25.49 2.03 -12.00
C TYR A 165 26.69 2.98 -12.09
N SER A 166 27.02 3.66 -11.01
CA SER A 166 28.19 4.52 -10.94
C SER A 166 28.78 4.58 -9.53
N GLU A 167 30.11 4.63 -9.45
CA GLU A 167 30.91 4.98 -8.27
C GLU A 167 31.58 6.34 -8.44
N GLN A 168 31.28 7.04 -9.54
CA GLN A 168 31.89 8.34 -9.84
C GLN A 168 31.03 9.47 -9.24
N PRO A 169 31.55 10.23 -8.26
CA PRO A 169 30.83 11.32 -7.62
C PRO A 169 30.29 12.36 -8.60
N GLN A 170 31.04 12.68 -9.66
CA GLN A 170 30.62 13.62 -10.68
C GLN A 170 29.36 13.13 -11.41
N GLN A 171 29.33 11.87 -11.86
CA GLN A 171 28.18 11.29 -12.56
C GLN A 171 26.96 11.20 -11.65
N ILE A 172 27.14 10.80 -10.38
CA ILE A 172 26.06 10.77 -9.39
C ILE A 172 25.53 12.19 -9.17
N GLY A 173 26.41 13.20 -9.11
CA GLY A 173 26.03 14.61 -9.01
C GLY A 173 25.25 15.13 -10.22
N GLU A 174 25.51 14.64 -11.43
CA GLU A 174 24.69 14.93 -12.62
C GLU A 174 23.29 14.33 -12.52
N TRP A 175 23.14 13.15 -11.89
CA TRP A 175 21.84 12.52 -11.67
C TRP A 175 21.02 13.19 -10.57
N VAL A 176 21.67 13.53 -9.44
CA VAL A 176 21.04 14.11 -8.24
C VAL A 176 21.99 15.11 -7.56
N PRO A 177 22.04 16.35 -8.06
CA PRO A 177 22.96 17.37 -7.52
C PRO A 177 22.82 17.57 -6.01
N LEU A 178 21.59 17.53 -5.49
CA LEU A 178 21.29 17.77 -4.07
C LEU A 178 22.09 16.86 -3.13
N ILE A 179 22.24 15.58 -3.49
CA ILE A 179 22.90 14.56 -2.65
C ILE A 179 24.42 14.73 -2.65
N MET A 180 24.97 15.24 -3.75
CA MET A 180 26.43 15.35 -3.91
C MET A 180 26.98 16.72 -3.54
N ASN A 181 26.18 17.79 -3.61
CA ASN A 181 26.61 19.12 -3.25
C ASN A 181 26.99 19.21 -1.77
N GLY A 182 28.25 19.63 -1.48
CA GLY A 182 28.76 19.72 -0.12
C GLY A 182 29.18 18.39 0.52
N ARG A 183 29.12 17.27 -0.21
CA ARG A 183 29.60 15.98 0.28
C ARG A 183 31.11 15.93 0.29
N ASP A 184 31.69 15.25 1.29
CA ASP A 184 33.13 15.02 1.39
C ASP A 184 33.62 14.29 0.13
N ALA A 185 34.60 14.89 -0.53
CA ALA A 185 35.17 14.36 -1.77
C ALA A 185 35.88 13.00 -1.58
N ASP A 186 36.38 12.73 -0.37
CA ASP A 186 37.05 11.47 -0.03
C ASP A 186 36.09 10.38 0.43
N GLN A 187 34.78 10.68 0.59
CA GLN A 187 33.81 9.69 0.96
C GLN A 187 33.50 8.78 -0.23
N PRO A 188 33.78 7.45 -0.15
CA PRO A 188 33.43 6.53 -1.21
C PRO A 188 31.91 6.39 -1.29
N VAL A 189 31.36 6.51 -2.50
CA VAL A 189 29.91 6.44 -2.79
C VAL A 189 29.63 5.58 -4.00
N ALA A 190 28.44 5.01 -4.06
CA ALA A 190 27.90 4.39 -5.26
C ALA A 190 26.40 4.61 -5.39
N ALA A 191 25.91 4.62 -6.62
CA ALA A 191 24.49 4.71 -6.90
C ALA A 191 24.09 3.80 -8.07
N THR A 192 22.83 3.34 -8.03
CA THR A 192 22.11 2.86 -9.21
C THR A 192 21.03 3.85 -9.59
N ARG A 193 20.72 3.93 -10.90
CA ARG A 193 19.65 4.77 -11.42
C ARG A 193 18.82 4.00 -12.43
N MET A 194 17.48 4.02 -12.26
CA MET A 194 16.54 3.46 -13.23
C MET A 194 15.60 4.56 -13.72
N PRO A 195 15.74 5.02 -14.96
CA PRO A 195 14.91 6.09 -15.53
C PRO A 195 13.42 5.76 -15.59
N LEU A 196 13.06 4.46 -15.61
CA LEU A 196 11.68 3.98 -15.66
C LEU A 196 10.93 4.05 -14.33
N GLY A 197 11.55 4.60 -13.29
CA GLY A 197 10.90 4.84 -12.01
C GLY A 197 9.69 5.77 -12.12
N THR A 198 8.76 5.66 -11.17
CA THR A 198 7.54 6.48 -11.16
C THR A 198 7.17 6.98 -9.78
N ASP A 199 6.60 8.18 -9.73
CA ASP A 199 5.81 8.67 -8.61
C ASP A 199 4.32 8.51 -8.92
N VAL A 200 3.54 8.01 -7.95
CA VAL A 200 2.11 7.70 -8.13
C VAL A 200 1.27 8.36 -7.06
N ASN A 201 0.24 9.07 -7.46
CA ASN A 201 -0.83 9.57 -6.61
C ASN A 201 -1.98 8.54 -6.56
N PHE A 202 -1.89 7.61 -5.62
CA PHE A 202 -2.89 6.54 -5.45
C PHE A 202 -4.27 7.08 -5.05
N GLY A 203 -4.30 8.22 -4.35
CA GLY A 203 -5.55 8.90 -4.01
C GLY A 203 -6.29 9.37 -5.25
N GLU A 204 -5.57 9.92 -6.22
CA GLU A 204 -6.18 10.39 -7.47
C GLU A 204 -6.71 9.22 -8.31
N ILE A 205 -5.96 8.12 -8.43
CA ILE A 205 -6.46 6.88 -9.07
C ILE A 205 -7.74 6.42 -8.39
N THR A 206 -7.74 6.34 -7.06
CA THR A 206 -8.90 5.88 -6.27
C THR A 206 -10.13 6.76 -6.52
N ARG A 207 -9.96 8.09 -6.49
CA ARG A 207 -11.06 9.04 -6.73
C ARG A 207 -11.65 8.89 -8.12
N GLN A 208 -10.82 8.85 -9.16
CA GLN A 208 -11.29 8.72 -10.54
C GLN A 208 -12.01 7.39 -10.80
N LEU A 209 -11.52 6.27 -10.23
CA LEU A 209 -12.19 4.99 -10.33
C LEU A 209 -13.59 5.05 -9.70
N PHE A 210 -13.71 5.57 -8.48
CA PHE A 210 -15.00 5.69 -7.80
C PHE A 210 -15.92 6.73 -8.43
N GLU A 211 -15.39 7.83 -8.95
CA GLU A 211 -16.17 8.82 -9.70
C GLU A 211 -16.84 8.19 -10.93
N THR A 212 -16.11 7.33 -11.63
CA THR A 212 -16.67 6.65 -12.79
C THR A 212 -17.68 5.56 -12.38
N LEU A 213 -17.36 4.77 -11.35
CA LEU A 213 -18.27 3.76 -10.80
C LEU A 213 -19.57 4.39 -10.30
N GLY A 214 -19.51 5.53 -9.63
CA GLY A 214 -20.69 6.24 -9.12
C GLY A 214 -21.65 6.80 -10.19
N LYS A 215 -21.25 6.77 -11.49
CA LYS A 215 -22.13 7.11 -12.62
C LYS A 215 -23.00 5.92 -13.07
N SER A 216 -22.71 4.71 -12.58
CA SER A 216 -23.45 3.50 -12.91
C SER A 216 -24.63 3.30 -11.96
N GLU A 217 -25.80 2.95 -12.51
CA GLU A 217 -26.99 2.58 -11.72
C GLU A 217 -26.78 1.30 -10.90
N GLN A 218 -25.78 0.48 -11.25
CA GLN A 218 -25.45 -0.75 -10.54
C GLN A 218 -24.54 -0.52 -9.31
N VAL A 219 -24.03 0.70 -9.12
CA VAL A 219 -23.09 1.01 -8.04
C VAL A 219 -23.66 2.06 -7.09
N THR A 220 -23.75 1.73 -5.82
CA THR A 220 -24.17 2.66 -4.75
C THR A 220 -22.96 3.01 -3.88
N MET A 221 -22.73 4.31 -3.66
CA MET A 221 -21.69 4.81 -2.76
C MET A 221 -22.32 5.40 -1.51
N GLN A 222 -21.99 4.84 -0.34
CA GLN A 222 -22.44 5.31 0.97
C GLN A 222 -21.24 5.88 1.73
N LEU A 223 -21.06 7.19 1.64
CA LEU A 223 -20.06 7.92 2.42
C LEU A 223 -20.58 8.22 3.82
N GLN A 224 -19.69 8.43 4.79
CA GLN A 224 -20.03 8.62 6.20
C GLN A 224 -20.84 7.43 6.79
N HIS A 225 -20.66 6.23 6.23
CA HIS A 225 -21.29 5.01 6.72
C HIS A 225 -20.27 4.10 7.38
N GLU A 226 -20.35 4.01 8.71
CA GLU A 226 -19.46 3.16 9.50
C GLU A 226 -20.10 1.80 9.78
N VAL A 227 -19.44 0.73 9.33
CA VAL A 227 -19.90 -0.64 9.60
C VAL A 227 -19.81 -0.94 11.10
N ARG A 228 -20.93 -1.40 11.67
CA ARG A 228 -21.09 -1.71 13.10
C ARG A 228 -21.25 -3.21 13.36
N ASP A 229 -21.74 -3.97 12.38
CA ASP A 229 -21.91 -5.41 12.50
C ASP A 229 -21.80 -6.12 11.14
N ILE A 230 -21.29 -7.35 11.15
CA ILE A 230 -21.17 -8.24 9.99
C ILE A 230 -21.60 -9.62 10.43
N THR A 231 -22.80 -10.03 10.07
CA THR A 231 -23.38 -11.30 10.50
C THR A 231 -23.67 -12.23 9.32
N ARG A 232 -23.28 -13.51 9.45
CA ARG A 232 -23.56 -14.52 8.45
C ARG A 232 -24.99 -15.04 8.55
N ASN A 233 -25.69 -15.09 7.42
CA ASN A 233 -27.04 -15.62 7.32
C ASN A 233 -27.04 -17.14 7.09
N SER A 234 -28.16 -17.79 7.40
CA SER A 234 -28.33 -19.23 7.19
C SER A 234 -28.32 -19.66 5.72
N ASP A 235 -28.57 -18.73 4.79
CA ASP A 235 -28.53 -18.94 3.34
C ASP A 235 -27.13 -18.70 2.72
N GLY A 236 -26.13 -18.45 3.56
CA GLY A 236 -24.75 -18.23 3.14
C GLY A 236 -24.40 -16.79 2.75
N THR A 237 -25.37 -15.88 2.73
CA THR A 237 -25.17 -14.44 2.55
C THR A 237 -24.73 -13.76 3.84
N TRP A 238 -24.41 -12.48 3.75
CA TRP A 238 -24.01 -11.64 4.88
C TRP A 238 -24.99 -10.49 5.09
N THR A 239 -25.37 -10.21 6.32
CA THR A 239 -26.03 -8.96 6.71
C THR A 239 -25.00 -8.03 7.30
N VAL A 240 -24.82 -6.85 6.71
CA VAL A 240 -23.92 -5.80 7.19
C VAL A 240 -24.75 -4.63 7.67
N VAL A 241 -24.54 -4.23 8.92
CA VAL A 241 -25.20 -3.07 9.53
C VAL A 241 -24.22 -1.91 9.58
N SER A 242 -24.64 -0.76 9.09
CA SER A 242 -23.86 0.46 9.11
C SER A 242 -24.61 1.60 9.78
N ALA A 243 -23.88 2.48 10.47
CA ALA A 243 -24.40 3.72 11.02
C ALA A 243 -24.09 4.88 10.06
N ASP A 244 -25.10 5.67 9.72
CA ASP A 244 -24.97 6.91 8.98
C ASP A 244 -24.50 8.02 9.93
N LEU A 245 -23.21 8.37 9.85
CA LEU A 245 -22.58 9.37 10.72
C LEU A 245 -23.02 10.81 10.41
N ALA A 246 -23.65 11.03 9.25
CA ALA A 246 -24.22 12.33 8.88
C ALA A 246 -25.66 12.52 9.41
N ASN A 247 -26.32 11.44 9.86
CA ASN A 247 -27.74 11.43 10.24
C ASN A 247 -27.95 10.73 11.59
N ASP A 248 -27.42 11.30 12.65
CA ASP A 248 -27.57 10.85 14.05
C ASP A 248 -27.32 9.34 14.26
N GLU A 249 -26.34 8.78 13.53
CA GLU A 249 -26.00 7.34 13.55
C GLU A 249 -27.17 6.42 13.23
N ALA A 250 -28.12 6.87 12.39
CA ALA A 250 -29.22 6.04 11.93
C ALA A 250 -28.66 4.76 11.29
N GLN A 251 -29.17 3.61 11.72
CA GLN A 251 -28.70 2.32 11.24
C GLN A 251 -29.41 1.90 9.96
N THR A 252 -28.62 1.46 9.00
CA THR A 252 -29.07 0.80 7.77
C THR A 252 -28.49 -0.61 7.70
N SER A 253 -29.17 -1.51 7.01
CA SER A 253 -28.67 -2.88 6.82
C SER A 253 -28.74 -3.30 5.36
N VAL A 254 -27.68 -3.97 4.91
CA VAL A 254 -27.54 -4.48 3.54
C VAL A 254 -27.25 -5.98 3.59
N LYS A 255 -27.95 -6.75 2.75
CA LYS A 255 -27.69 -8.16 2.54
C LYS A 255 -26.78 -8.31 1.32
N ALA A 256 -25.65 -8.99 1.46
CA ALA A 256 -24.68 -9.17 0.38
C ALA A 256 -24.36 -10.64 0.14
N ARG A 257 -24.15 -11.02 -1.14
CA ARG A 257 -23.68 -12.36 -1.51
C ARG A 257 -22.18 -12.50 -1.26
N PHE A 258 -21.44 -11.46 -1.52
CA PHE A 258 -20.00 -11.36 -1.26
C PHE A 258 -19.67 -10.06 -0.53
N VAL A 259 -18.80 -10.14 0.49
CA VAL A 259 -18.31 -8.97 1.22
C VAL A 259 -16.79 -8.87 1.06
N PHE A 260 -16.31 -7.69 0.67
CA PHE A 260 -14.89 -7.37 0.69
C PHE A 260 -14.56 -6.33 1.75
N ILE A 261 -13.67 -6.66 2.66
CA ILE A 261 -13.17 -5.76 3.71
C ILE A 261 -11.85 -5.13 3.24
N GLY A 262 -11.96 -3.97 2.59
CA GLY A 262 -10.85 -3.16 2.07
C GLY A 262 -10.54 -1.93 2.93
N ALA A 263 -10.75 -2.02 4.25
CA ALA A 263 -10.73 -0.90 5.19
C ALA A 263 -9.31 -0.56 5.73
N GLY A 264 -8.24 -0.94 5.02
CA GLY A 264 -6.86 -0.67 5.43
C GLY A 264 -6.57 -1.18 6.84
N GLY A 265 -6.03 -0.34 7.73
CA GLY A 265 -5.77 -0.72 9.13
C GLY A 265 -7.02 -1.15 9.90
N GLY A 266 -8.20 -0.66 9.54
CA GLY A 266 -9.48 -1.04 10.16
C GLY A 266 -9.97 -2.45 9.79
N ALA A 267 -9.38 -3.08 8.78
CA ALA A 267 -9.86 -4.36 8.26
C ALA A 267 -9.80 -5.49 9.30
N LEU A 268 -8.81 -5.48 10.20
CA LEU A 268 -8.68 -6.51 11.23
C LEU A 268 -9.91 -6.55 12.15
N LYS A 269 -10.37 -5.41 12.64
CA LYS A 269 -11.54 -5.33 13.55
C LYS A 269 -12.83 -5.79 12.84
N LEU A 270 -13.01 -5.41 11.59
CA LEU A 270 -14.14 -5.82 10.77
C LEU A 270 -14.11 -7.31 10.47
N LEU A 271 -12.93 -7.86 10.22
CA LEU A 271 -12.75 -9.31 10.02
C LEU A 271 -13.05 -10.10 11.31
N GLN A 272 -12.68 -9.56 12.47
CA GLN A 272 -13.05 -10.14 13.77
C GLN A 272 -14.57 -10.10 14.02
N MET A 273 -15.27 -9.05 13.57
CA MET A 273 -16.75 -8.98 13.63
C MET A 273 -17.41 -10.07 12.79
N ALA A 274 -16.83 -10.41 11.64
CA ALA A 274 -17.37 -11.44 10.76
C ALA A 274 -17.23 -12.87 11.33
N ASP A 275 -16.42 -13.06 12.38
CA ASP A 275 -16.21 -14.30 13.16
C ASP A 275 -15.99 -15.56 12.29
N ILE A 276 -15.22 -15.39 11.20
CA ILE A 276 -14.84 -16.53 10.36
C ILE A 276 -13.69 -17.32 10.99
N PRO A 277 -13.68 -18.66 10.89
CA PRO A 277 -12.63 -19.49 11.48
C PRO A 277 -11.21 -19.12 11.03
N GLU A 278 -11.07 -18.70 9.77
CA GLU A 278 -9.80 -18.33 9.14
C GLU A 278 -9.19 -17.03 9.71
N ALA A 279 -10.01 -16.22 10.40
CA ALA A 279 -9.57 -14.97 11.05
C ALA A 279 -8.97 -15.17 12.45
N LYS A 280 -9.07 -16.40 13.02
CA LYS A 280 -8.62 -16.64 14.39
C LYS A 280 -7.11 -16.53 14.53
N GLY A 281 -6.67 -15.90 15.62
CA GLY A 281 -5.26 -15.73 15.94
C GLY A 281 -4.56 -14.59 15.20
N TYR A 282 -5.27 -13.86 14.33
CA TYR A 282 -4.71 -12.64 13.75
C TYR A 282 -4.76 -11.48 14.74
N ALA A 283 -3.67 -10.71 14.74
CA ALA A 283 -3.56 -9.46 15.48
C ALA A 283 -2.88 -8.42 14.61
N GLY A 284 -2.89 -7.17 15.05
CA GLY A 284 -2.29 -6.05 14.34
C GLY A 284 -1.30 -5.30 15.21
N PHE A 285 -0.20 -4.88 14.61
CA PHE A 285 0.78 -3.99 15.21
C PHE A 285 0.80 -2.67 14.42
N PRO A 286 0.22 -1.58 14.97
CA PRO A 286 0.13 -0.31 14.27
C PRO A 286 1.46 0.43 14.25
N VAL A 287 1.86 0.90 13.07
CA VAL A 287 3.04 1.73 12.86
C VAL A 287 2.64 2.92 11.99
N GLY A 288 2.89 4.12 12.48
CA GLY A 288 2.75 5.35 11.69
C GLY A 288 4.07 5.74 11.05
N GLY A 289 4.01 6.79 10.24
CA GLY A 289 5.18 7.40 9.64
C GLY A 289 5.08 8.93 9.67
N GLN A 290 6.23 9.57 9.71
CA GLN A 290 6.38 11.01 9.51
C GLN A 290 7.43 11.26 8.44
N PHE A 291 7.31 12.37 7.73
CA PHE A 291 8.29 12.82 6.75
C PHE A 291 8.67 14.28 7.03
N LEU A 292 9.93 14.60 6.83
CA LEU A 292 10.32 15.97 6.56
C LEU A 292 9.91 16.29 5.12
N MET A 293 9.25 17.43 4.92
CA MET A 293 8.78 17.88 3.61
C MET A 293 9.30 19.27 3.32
N THR A 294 9.71 19.51 2.07
CA THR A 294 10.02 20.85 1.58
C THR A 294 9.28 21.16 0.28
N ARG A 295 8.84 22.42 0.17
CA ARG A 295 8.33 23.06 -1.04
C ARG A 295 9.25 24.15 -1.55
N ASN A 296 10.43 24.36 -0.91
CA ASN A 296 11.38 25.36 -1.37
C ASN A 296 11.78 25.07 -2.83
N PRO A 297 11.44 25.94 -3.80
CA PRO A 297 11.67 25.68 -5.23
C PRO A 297 13.14 25.51 -5.57
N ASP A 298 14.05 26.19 -4.88
CA ASP A 298 15.50 26.11 -5.10
C ASP A 298 16.05 24.73 -4.66
N VAL A 299 15.48 24.16 -3.61
CA VAL A 299 15.82 22.80 -3.14
C VAL A 299 15.19 21.76 -4.05
N VAL A 300 13.90 21.89 -4.36
CA VAL A 300 13.14 20.95 -5.20
C VAL A 300 13.72 20.85 -6.62
N ALA A 301 14.20 21.96 -7.18
CA ALA A 301 14.79 21.98 -8.52
C ALA A 301 16.05 21.11 -8.65
N GLN A 302 16.78 20.91 -7.57
CA GLN A 302 18.04 20.16 -7.54
C GLN A 302 17.85 18.64 -7.33
N HIS A 303 16.61 18.17 -7.16
CA HIS A 303 16.32 16.76 -6.92
C HIS A 303 15.12 16.29 -7.74
N GLN A 304 15.34 15.33 -8.62
CA GLN A 304 14.33 14.83 -9.56
C GLN A 304 14.27 13.30 -9.58
N ALA A 305 14.46 12.68 -8.41
CA ALA A 305 14.48 11.22 -8.26
C ALA A 305 13.84 10.78 -6.94
N LYS A 306 13.59 9.48 -6.82
CA LYS A 306 13.39 8.81 -5.52
C LYS A 306 14.67 8.10 -5.17
N VAL A 307 15.33 8.51 -4.08
CA VAL A 307 16.64 8.01 -3.68
C VAL A 307 16.55 7.28 -2.35
N TYR A 308 16.77 5.98 -2.41
CA TYR A 308 16.71 5.06 -1.28
C TYR A 308 18.13 4.69 -0.83
N GLY A 309 18.34 4.70 0.49
CA GLY A 309 19.58 4.23 1.11
C GLY A 309 19.49 2.78 1.57
N LEU A 310 20.53 2.35 2.25
CA LEU A 310 20.57 1.08 2.97
C LEU A 310 20.13 1.32 4.43
N ALA A 311 19.28 0.46 4.95
CA ALA A 311 18.93 0.48 6.37
C ALA A 311 20.20 0.27 7.22
N SER A 312 20.31 0.98 8.34
CA SER A 312 21.35 0.71 9.32
C SER A 312 21.26 -0.75 9.79
N VAL A 313 22.41 -1.34 10.14
CA VAL A 313 22.45 -2.71 10.66
C VAL A 313 21.54 -2.84 11.87
N GLY A 314 20.63 -3.83 11.86
CA GLY A 314 19.62 -4.06 12.92
C GLY A 314 18.33 -3.27 12.76
N SER A 315 18.22 -2.34 11.81
CA SER A 315 16.97 -1.62 11.55
C SER A 315 15.99 -2.45 10.71
N PRO A 316 14.67 -2.33 10.97
CA PRO A 316 13.67 -3.03 10.18
C PRO A 316 13.72 -2.57 8.71
N PRO A 317 13.44 -3.46 7.73
CA PRO A 317 13.48 -3.11 6.31
C PRO A 317 12.58 -1.94 5.89
N MET A 318 11.57 -1.63 6.69
CA MET A 318 10.60 -0.55 6.43
C MET A 318 11.05 0.83 6.94
N SER A 319 12.18 0.89 7.62
CA SER A 319 12.75 2.12 8.21
C SER A 319 13.87 2.72 7.38
N VAL A 320 14.04 2.27 6.13
CA VAL A 320 15.06 2.82 5.25
C VAL A 320 14.72 4.27 4.92
N PRO A 321 15.56 5.24 5.29
CA PRO A 321 15.33 6.62 4.88
C PRO A 321 15.46 6.74 3.36
N HIS A 322 14.61 7.57 2.79
CA HIS A 322 14.69 7.92 1.37
C HIS A 322 14.34 9.39 1.16
N LEU A 323 14.94 9.98 0.14
CA LEU A 323 14.67 11.35 -0.27
C LEU A 323 13.96 11.31 -1.63
N ASP A 324 12.69 11.66 -1.60
CA ASP A 324 11.78 11.43 -2.72
C ASP A 324 11.23 12.71 -3.33
N THR A 325 11.35 12.83 -4.64
CA THR A 325 10.49 13.73 -5.40
C THR A 325 9.06 13.17 -5.44
N ARG A 326 8.10 13.98 -5.05
CA ARG A 326 6.68 13.72 -5.22
C ARG A 326 6.05 14.73 -6.18
N VAL A 327 5.07 14.25 -6.95
CA VAL A 327 4.23 15.11 -7.81
C VAL A 327 2.79 14.96 -7.34
N ILE A 328 2.28 15.97 -6.65
CA ILE A 328 0.93 15.95 -6.06
C ILE A 328 0.18 17.17 -6.58
N GLU A 329 -0.96 16.95 -7.25
CA GLU A 329 -1.80 18.02 -7.81
C GLU A 329 -1.04 19.00 -8.73
N GLY A 330 -0.02 18.46 -9.44
CA GLY A 330 0.84 19.24 -10.34
C GLY A 330 2.01 19.95 -9.67
N GLU A 331 2.08 19.95 -8.35
CA GLU A 331 3.20 20.51 -7.59
C GLU A 331 4.27 19.46 -7.30
N LYS A 332 5.54 19.88 -7.40
CA LYS A 332 6.68 19.05 -6.96
C LYS A 332 7.08 19.43 -5.54
N VAL A 333 7.24 18.41 -4.71
CA VAL A 333 7.75 18.55 -3.34
C VAL A 333 8.78 17.46 -3.08
N LEU A 334 9.64 17.65 -2.06
CA LEU A 334 10.50 16.58 -1.58
C LEU A 334 10.02 16.08 -0.24
N LEU A 335 10.08 14.76 -0.05
CA LEU A 335 9.86 14.08 1.22
C LEU A 335 11.13 13.36 1.64
N PHE A 336 11.52 13.49 2.90
CA PHE A 336 12.58 12.69 3.51
C PHE A 336 12.05 11.91 4.72
N GLY A 337 12.33 10.62 4.76
CA GLY A 337 11.90 9.68 5.80
C GLY A 337 11.68 8.28 5.21
N PRO A 338 10.77 7.47 5.76
CA PRO A 338 9.89 7.77 6.89
C PRO A 338 10.59 7.69 8.24
N PHE A 339 10.19 8.54 9.16
CA PHE A 339 10.45 8.39 10.60
C PHE A 339 9.30 7.59 11.19
N ALA A 340 9.61 6.44 11.77
CA ALA A 340 8.58 5.58 12.31
C ALA A 340 7.95 6.20 13.57
N THR A 341 6.63 6.05 13.70
CA THR A 341 5.89 6.42 14.89
C THR A 341 5.04 5.25 15.36
N PHE A 342 4.65 5.28 16.63
CA PHE A 342 3.72 4.33 17.21
C PHE A 342 2.47 5.05 17.69
N SER A 343 1.33 4.47 17.40
CA SER A 343 0.04 4.89 17.96
C SER A 343 -0.83 3.64 18.11
N SER A 344 -1.71 3.61 19.10
CA SER A 344 -2.70 2.54 19.21
C SER A 344 -3.85 2.68 18.22
N LYS A 345 -3.88 3.74 17.41
CA LYS A 345 -4.81 3.90 16.29
C LYS A 345 -4.41 3.01 15.13
N PHE A 346 -5.35 2.38 14.48
CA PHE A 346 -5.14 1.58 13.26
C PHE A 346 -5.24 2.41 11.98
N LEU A 347 -5.92 3.54 12.05
CA LEU A 347 -6.10 4.51 10.98
C LEU A 347 -5.69 5.89 11.46
N LYS A 348 -5.30 6.79 10.57
CA LYS A 348 -4.99 8.18 10.91
C LYS A 348 -6.18 8.87 11.58
N ASN A 349 -7.38 8.63 11.04
CA ASN A 349 -8.66 9.07 11.58
C ASN A 349 -9.32 7.99 12.49
N GLY A 350 -8.53 7.08 13.06
CA GLY A 350 -8.98 6.01 13.94
C GLY A 350 -9.07 6.42 15.41
N SER A 351 -9.36 5.44 16.28
CA SER A 351 -9.48 5.58 17.73
C SER A 351 -8.25 5.03 18.45
N LEU A 352 -7.88 5.65 19.58
CA LEU A 352 -6.89 5.08 20.50
C LEU A 352 -7.30 3.70 21.05
N MET A 353 -8.59 3.38 20.96
CA MET A 353 -9.13 2.07 21.34
C MET A 353 -9.03 1.01 20.23
N ASP A 354 -8.45 1.32 19.07
CA ASP A 354 -8.36 0.34 17.99
C ASP A 354 -7.49 -0.86 18.37
N LEU A 355 -6.28 -0.62 18.87
CA LEU A 355 -5.40 -1.71 19.31
C LEU A 355 -5.97 -2.44 20.54
N PRO A 356 -6.32 -1.78 21.66
CA PRO A 356 -6.92 -2.48 22.79
C PRO A 356 -8.19 -3.23 22.44
N GLY A 357 -9.07 -2.64 21.61
CA GLY A 357 -10.33 -3.25 21.21
C GLY A 357 -10.20 -4.41 20.20
N SER A 358 -9.01 -4.59 19.59
CA SER A 358 -8.72 -5.73 18.73
C SER A 358 -8.13 -6.94 19.47
N MET A 359 -7.80 -6.78 20.77
CA MET A 359 -7.25 -7.86 21.59
C MET A 359 -8.34 -8.85 22.00
N SER A 360 -8.06 -10.12 21.86
CA SER A 360 -8.93 -11.23 22.21
C SER A 360 -8.14 -12.36 22.88
N THR A 361 -8.81 -13.35 23.43
CA THR A 361 -8.17 -14.55 23.97
C THR A 361 -7.38 -15.32 22.92
N ASP A 362 -7.80 -15.23 21.65
CA ASP A 362 -7.20 -15.99 20.54
C ASP A 362 -5.90 -15.36 20.03
N ASN A 363 -5.72 -14.04 20.22
CA ASN A 363 -4.58 -13.31 19.69
C ASN A 363 -3.64 -12.68 20.75
N ALA A 364 -4.04 -12.64 22.02
CA ALA A 364 -3.23 -12.03 23.08
C ALA A 364 -1.86 -12.71 23.25
N LEU A 365 -1.82 -14.07 23.26
CA LEU A 365 -0.57 -14.80 23.36
C LEU A 365 0.33 -14.59 22.13
N PRO A 366 -0.15 -14.74 20.89
CA PRO A 366 0.61 -14.37 19.69
C PRO A 366 1.18 -12.96 19.72
N MET A 367 0.43 -11.97 20.22
CA MET A 367 0.91 -10.58 20.33
C MET A 367 2.09 -10.45 21.29
N VAL A 368 2.01 -11.10 22.45
CA VAL A 368 3.10 -11.08 23.45
C VAL A 368 4.35 -11.74 22.88
N GLN A 369 4.21 -12.91 22.23
CA GLN A 369 5.33 -13.63 21.62
C GLN A 369 5.98 -12.80 20.51
N ALA A 370 5.18 -12.25 19.58
CA ALA A 370 5.70 -11.39 18.53
C ALA A 370 6.44 -10.17 19.09
N GLY A 371 5.96 -9.59 20.20
CA GLY A 371 6.64 -8.49 20.89
C GLY A 371 7.99 -8.88 21.50
N LEU A 372 8.07 -10.06 22.12
CA LEU A 372 9.30 -10.58 22.71
C LEU A 372 10.33 -10.97 21.64
N ASP A 373 9.88 -11.56 20.52
CA ASP A 373 10.76 -11.98 19.43
C ASP A 373 11.27 -10.81 18.58
N ASN A 374 10.68 -9.61 18.73
CA ASN A 374 11.05 -8.40 17.99
C ASN A 374 11.42 -7.25 18.94
N LEU A 375 12.20 -7.52 19.98
CA LEU A 375 12.64 -6.50 20.93
C LEU A 375 13.46 -5.38 20.27
N ASP A 376 14.32 -5.74 19.29
CA ASP A 376 15.12 -4.78 18.52
C ASP A 376 14.22 -3.80 17.76
N LEU A 377 13.13 -4.28 17.15
CA LEU A 377 12.12 -3.44 16.52
C LEU A 377 11.47 -2.51 17.54
N SER A 378 11.14 -3.03 18.72
CA SER A 378 10.52 -2.23 19.78
C SER A 378 11.47 -1.13 20.27
N GLN A 379 12.75 -1.42 20.47
CA GLN A 379 13.79 -0.44 20.84
C GLN A 379 13.97 0.61 19.73
N TYR A 380 14.02 0.17 18.48
CA TYR A 380 14.09 1.08 17.32
C TYR A 380 12.92 2.06 17.31
N LEU A 381 11.67 1.57 17.47
CA LEU A 381 10.48 2.42 17.48
C LEU A 381 10.47 3.40 18.66
N ILE A 382 10.91 2.99 19.84
CA ILE A 382 11.08 3.88 20.99
C ILE A 382 12.11 4.98 20.66
N GLY A 383 13.24 4.62 20.05
CA GLY A 383 14.25 5.58 19.58
C GLY A 383 13.66 6.59 18.59
N GLN A 384 12.88 6.12 17.63
CA GLN A 384 12.23 6.99 16.63
C GLN A 384 11.23 7.97 17.26
N LEU A 385 10.48 7.55 18.29
CA LEU A 385 9.56 8.44 19.02
C LEU A 385 10.27 9.54 19.80
N MET A 386 11.54 9.33 20.16
CA MET A 386 12.34 10.28 20.94
C MET A 386 13.14 11.26 20.06
N LEU A 387 13.16 11.07 18.72
CA LEU A 387 13.89 11.95 17.82
C LEU A 387 13.39 13.40 17.92
N SER A 388 14.31 14.32 18.14
CA SER A 388 14.05 15.75 18.05
C SER A 388 13.99 16.21 16.57
N GLN A 389 13.67 17.46 16.33
CA GLN A 389 13.74 18.05 14.98
C GLN A 389 15.19 18.05 14.49
N GLU A 390 16.15 18.39 15.37
CA GLU A 390 17.58 18.42 15.09
C GLU A 390 18.10 17.03 14.68
N ASP A 391 17.66 15.96 15.35
CA ASP A 391 18.04 14.58 15.03
C ASP A 391 17.56 14.21 13.63
N ARG A 392 16.31 14.54 13.27
CA ARG A 392 15.76 14.27 11.93
C ARG A 392 16.48 15.05 10.85
N ILE A 393 16.86 16.30 11.12
CA ILE A 393 17.67 17.11 10.19
C ILE A 393 19.09 16.52 10.06
N ALA A 394 19.67 15.99 11.14
CA ALA A 394 20.97 15.32 11.08
C ALA A 394 20.92 14.05 10.19
N GLU A 395 19.84 13.26 10.28
CA GLU A 395 19.62 12.13 9.37
C GLU A 395 19.43 12.59 7.91
N LEU A 396 18.70 13.68 7.68
CA LEU A 396 18.57 14.27 6.35
C LEU A 396 19.93 14.71 5.79
N LYS A 397 20.80 15.31 6.61
CA LYS A 397 22.15 15.76 6.20
C LYS A 397 23.07 14.62 5.77
N ALA A 398 22.80 13.38 6.16
CA ALA A 398 23.51 12.23 5.61
C ALA A 398 23.20 12.00 4.11
N TYR A 399 22.03 12.43 3.64
CA TYR A 399 21.62 12.41 2.22
C TYR A 399 21.84 13.76 1.54
N PHE A 400 21.47 14.82 2.18
CA PHE A 400 21.58 16.20 1.69
C PHE A 400 22.47 17.01 2.66
N PRO A 401 23.82 17.06 2.45
CA PRO A 401 24.76 17.69 3.39
C PRO A 401 24.47 19.15 3.68
N GLN A 402 23.93 19.89 2.71
CA GLN A 402 23.64 21.31 2.81
C GLN A 402 22.18 21.60 3.21
N ALA A 403 21.46 20.64 3.81
CA ALA A 403 20.09 20.86 4.25
C ALA A 403 20.03 21.93 5.35
N GLU A 404 19.13 22.91 5.18
CA GLU A 404 18.82 23.94 6.17
C GLU A 404 17.48 23.59 6.83
N ALA A 405 17.43 23.64 8.17
CA ALA A 405 16.27 23.17 8.94
C ALA A 405 14.99 23.96 8.63
N GLU A 406 15.13 25.23 8.31
CA GLU A 406 14.06 26.18 8.02
C GLU A 406 13.29 25.83 6.73
N ASP A 407 13.90 25.07 5.82
CA ASP A 407 13.25 24.64 4.58
C ASP A 407 12.33 23.43 4.76
N TRP A 408 12.35 22.78 5.92
CA TRP A 408 11.69 21.50 6.14
C TRP A 408 10.65 21.56 7.25
N GLU A 409 9.44 21.10 6.93
CA GLU A 409 8.36 20.89 7.88
C GLU A 409 8.11 19.40 8.13
N LEU A 410 7.75 19.02 9.37
CA LEU A 410 7.41 17.65 9.72
C LEU A 410 5.93 17.40 9.44
N ILE A 411 5.65 16.44 8.56
CA ILE A 411 4.27 16.01 8.26
C ILE A 411 4.01 14.60 8.76
N THR A 412 2.77 14.33 9.19
CA THR A 412 2.33 12.99 9.61
C THR A 412 1.64 12.29 8.44
N ALA A 413 2.17 11.15 8.05
CA ALA A 413 1.62 10.27 7.03
C ALA A 413 0.51 9.35 7.58
N GLY A 414 0.13 8.34 6.81
CA GLY A 414 -0.87 7.36 7.21
C GLY A 414 -0.37 6.36 8.25
N GLN A 415 -1.32 5.63 8.83
CA GLN A 415 -1.06 4.48 9.69
C GLN A 415 -1.02 3.20 8.84
N ARG A 416 -0.17 2.28 9.23
CA ARG A 416 -0.14 0.91 8.70
C ARG A 416 -0.25 -0.07 9.85
N VAL A 417 -0.96 -1.17 9.65
CA VAL A 417 -1.09 -2.24 10.64
C VAL A 417 -0.36 -3.45 10.10
N GLN A 418 0.76 -3.81 10.75
CA GLN A 418 1.48 -5.04 10.43
C GLN A 418 0.73 -6.23 11.01
N ILE A 419 0.73 -7.32 10.26
CA ILE A 419 0.05 -8.55 10.66
C ILE A 419 0.88 -9.26 11.72
N ILE A 420 0.23 -9.66 12.82
CA ILE A 420 0.73 -10.70 13.71
C ILE A 420 -0.13 -11.93 13.46
N LYS A 421 0.52 -13.05 13.22
CA LYS A 421 -0.12 -14.34 12.90
C LYS A 421 0.34 -15.41 13.87
N ASN A 422 -0.57 -16.27 14.29
CA ASN A 422 -0.21 -17.43 15.08
C ASN A 422 0.34 -18.54 14.15
N ASP A 423 1.66 -18.75 14.21
CA ASP A 423 2.34 -19.84 13.52
C ASP A 423 2.33 -21.08 14.43
N PRO A 424 1.95 -22.27 13.94
CA PRO A 424 1.86 -23.48 14.76
C PRO A 424 3.18 -23.90 15.41
N GLU A 425 4.33 -23.56 14.80
CA GLU A 425 5.66 -23.96 15.28
C GLU A 425 6.36 -22.85 16.07
N LYS A 426 6.16 -21.58 15.64
CA LYS A 426 6.89 -20.42 16.16
C LYS A 426 6.06 -19.57 17.12
N GLY A 427 4.75 -19.82 17.23
CA GLY A 427 3.84 -18.96 17.98
C GLY A 427 3.51 -17.67 17.25
N GLY A 428 3.48 -16.54 17.96
CA GLY A 428 3.16 -15.24 17.35
C GLY A 428 4.29 -14.69 16.48
N VAL A 429 4.08 -14.59 15.18
CA VAL A 429 5.05 -14.08 14.20
C VAL A 429 4.59 -12.78 13.59
N LEU A 430 5.46 -11.77 13.54
CA LEU A 430 5.24 -10.52 12.80
C LEU A 430 5.46 -10.77 11.31
N GLN A 431 4.41 -10.60 10.50
CA GLN A 431 4.46 -10.80 9.06
C GLN A 431 4.45 -9.47 8.32
N PHE A 432 5.40 -9.30 7.41
CA PHE A 432 5.47 -8.11 6.54
C PHE A 432 4.76 -8.37 5.21
N GLY A 433 4.22 -7.29 4.62
CA GLY A 433 3.49 -7.34 3.37
C GLY A 433 1.97 -7.34 3.57
N THR A 434 1.26 -7.90 2.60
CA THR A 434 -0.21 -8.00 2.59
C THR A 434 -0.66 -9.45 2.57
N GLU A 435 -1.80 -9.74 3.20
CA GLU A 435 -2.40 -11.07 3.20
C GLU A 435 -3.92 -10.96 2.95
N ILE A 436 -4.42 -11.80 2.04
CA ILE A 436 -5.86 -11.96 1.84
C ILE A 436 -6.33 -13.08 2.78
N VAL A 437 -7.25 -12.75 3.68
CA VAL A 437 -7.94 -13.70 4.55
C VAL A 437 -9.37 -13.83 4.08
N SER A 438 -9.82 -15.03 3.75
CA SER A 438 -11.17 -15.28 3.23
C SER A 438 -11.80 -16.50 3.88
N ALA A 439 -13.13 -16.48 4.03
CA ALA A 439 -13.87 -17.67 4.42
C ALA A 439 -13.67 -18.80 3.40
N ALA A 440 -13.68 -20.03 3.85
CA ALA A 440 -13.45 -21.22 3.02
C ALA A 440 -14.42 -21.33 1.84
N ASP A 441 -15.64 -20.81 1.98
CA ASP A 441 -16.65 -20.79 0.93
C ASP A 441 -16.53 -19.59 -0.03
N GLY A 442 -15.58 -18.69 0.21
CA GLY A 442 -15.34 -17.53 -0.64
C GLY A 442 -16.38 -16.40 -0.52
N SER A 443 -17.29 -16.44 0.47
CA SER A 443 -18.39 -15.45 0.60
C SER A 443 -17.96 -14.13 1.24
N ILE A 444 -16.80 -14.08 1.92
CA ILE A 444 -16.20 -12.88 2.49
C ILE A 444 -14.68 -12.95 2.38
N ALA A 445 -14.05 -11.82 2.12
CA ALA A 445 -12.61 -11.68 2.12
C ALA A 445 -12.18 -10.34 2.71
N ALA A 446 -11.04 -10.32 3.38
CA ALA A 446 -10.38 -9.13 3.90
C ALA A 446 -8.94 -9.03 3.41
N LEU A 447 -8.46 -7.80 3.19
CA LEU A 447 -7.05 -7.55 2.98
C LEU A 447 -6.45 -6.98 4.26
N LEU A 448 -5.47 -7.69 4.81
CA LEU A 448 -4.70 -7.28 5.98
C LEU A 448 -3.27 -6.88 5.56
N GLY A 449 -2.58 -6.14 6.43
CA GLY A 449 -1.17 -5.81 6.29
C GLY A 449 -0.89 -4.48 5.61
N ALA A 450 0.36 -4.33 5.15
CA ALA A 450 0.91 -3.08 4.67
C ALA A 450 1.76 -3.25 3.39
N SER A 451 2.58 -2.26 3.09
CA SER A 451 3.42 -2.13 1.88
C SER A 451 4.19 -3.41 1.45
N PRO A 452 4.34 -3.63 0.12
CA PRO A 452 3.81 -2.82 -0.95
C PRO A 452 2.33 -3.12 -1.21
N GLY A 453 1.44 -2.19 -0.90
CA GLY A 453 -0.01 -2.37 -1.04
C GLY A 453 -0.55 -1.61 -2.26
N ALA A 454 -0.60 -0.28 -2.19
CA ALA A 454 -1.27 0.53 -3.20
C ALA A 454 -0.68 0.37 -4.61
N SER A 455 0.65 0.29 -4.76
CA SER A 455 1.30 0.08 -6.06
C SER A 455 1.03 -1.30 -6.68
N THR A 456 0.62 -2.27 -5.87
CA THR A 456 0.31 -3.64 -6.30
C THR A 456 -1.17 -3.99 -6.07
N ALA A 457 -2.04 -2.98 -6.01
CA ALA A 457 -3.48 -3.20 -5.79
C ALA A 457 -4.10 -4.05 -6.91
N ALA A 458 -3.72 -3.82 -8.15
CA ALA A 458 -4.23 -4.55 -9.30
C ALA A 458 -3.93 -6.06 -9.24
N PRO A 459 -2.69 -6.53 -9.08
CA PRO A 459 -2.41 -7.95 -8.95
C PRO A 459 -2.96 -8.58 -7.66
N ILE A 460 -3.01 -7.84 -6.54
CA ILE A 460 -3.61 -8.34 -5.29
C ILE A 460 -5.10 -8.61 -5.50
N MET A 461 -5.84 -7.68 -6.09
CA MET A 461 -7.26 -7.87 -6.37
C MET A 461 -7.49 -8.92 -7.47
N LEU A 462 -6.61 -9.04 -8.45
CA LEU A 462 -6.65 -10.14 -9.43
C LEU A 462 -6.50 -11.51 -8.74
N LYS A 463 -5.56 -11.64 -7.80
CA LYS A 463 -5.39 -12.85 -6.99
C LYS A 463 -6.64 -13.13 -6.15
N LEU A 464 -7.27 -12.10 -5.58
CA LEU A 464 -8.54 -12.25 -4.86
C LEU A 464 -9.62 -12.82 -5.78
N LEU A 465 -9.79 -12.29 -6.99
CA LEU A 465 -10.75 -12.83 -7.97
C LEU A 465 -10.47 -14.32 -8.25
N GLN A 466 -9.20 -14.67 -8.49
CA GLN A 466 -8.79 -16.05 -8.78
C GLN A 466 -9.03 -17.03 -7.61
N THR A 467 -8.99 -16.56 -6.37
CA THR A 467 -9.21 -17.39 -5.20
C THR A 467 -10.67 -17.48 -4.77
N THR A 468 -11.42 -16.40 -4.95
CA THR A 468 -12.81 -16.26 -4.49
C THR A 468 -13.82 -16.63 -5.58
N PHE A 469 -13.61 -16.21 -6.82
CA PHE A 469 -14.50 -16.41 -7.96
C PHE A 469 -13.95 -17.45 -8.95
N LYS A 470 -13.45 -18.58 -8.43
CA LYS A 470 -12.76 -19.61 -9.22
C LYS A 470 -13.54 -20.07 -10.45
N GLN A 471 -14.85 -20.32 -10.27
CA GLN A 471 -15.71 -20.80 -11.35
C GLN A 471 -15.88 -19.74 -12.45
N GLN A 472 -16.07 -18.47 -12.06
CA GLN A 472 -16.23 -17.37 -13.00
C GLN A 472 -14.94 -17.10 -13.76
N VAL A 473 -13.78 -17.10 -13.05
CA VAL A 473 -12.45 -16.88 -13.67
C VAL A 473 -12.13 -17.91 -14.74
N GLU A 474 -12.60 -19.15 -14.63
CA GLU A 474 -12.39 -20.20 -15.62
C GLU A 474 -13.31 -20.08 -16.85
N THR A 475 -14.33 -19.23 -16.82
CA THR A 475 -15.23 -19.04 -17.96
C THR A 475 -14.50 -18.33 -19.13
N PRO A 476 -14.82 -18.71 -20.40
CA PRO A 476 -14.25 -18.03 -21.56
C PRO A 476 -14.49 -16.51 -21.57
N GLN A 477 -15.64 -16.08 -21.05
CA GLN A 477 -16.01 -14.66 -20.96
C GLN A 477 -15.07 -13.89 -20.04
N TRP A 478 -14.83 -14.37 -18.81
CA TRP A 478 -13.92 -13.72 -17.87
C TRP A 478 -12.48 -13.77 -18.37
N GLN A 479 -12.04 -14.92 -18.93
CA GLN A 479 -10.71 -15.07 -19.51
C GLN A 479 -10.45 -14.04 -20.62
N ALA A 480 -11.43 -13.80 -21.49
CA ALA A 480 -11.30 -12.80 -22.56
C ALA A 480 -11.17 -11.38 -21.99
N LYS A 481 -12.01 -11.03 -21.00
CA LYS A 481 -11.97 -9.72 -20.35
C LYS A 481 -10.68 -9.51 -19.53
N LEU A 482 -10.24 -10.53 -18.78
CA LEU A 482 -8.98 -10.46 -18.03
C LEU A 482 -7.76 -10.27 -18.95
N LYS A 483 -7.73 -10.92 -20.13
CA LYS A 483 -6.67 -10.70 -21.12
C LYS A 483 -6.74 -9.32 -21.78
N ALA A 484 -7.92 -8.71 -21.87
CA ALA A 484 -8.05 -7.33 -22.32
C ALA A 484 -7.52 -6.33 -21.28
N ILE A 485 -7.82 -6.56 -20.00
CA ILE A 485 -7.31 -5.74 -18.88
C ILE A 485 -5.79 -5.91 -18.73
N PHE A 486 -5.31 -7.15 -18.84
CA PHE A 486 -3.91 -7.54 -18.65
C PHE A 486 -3.38 -8.27 -19.89
N PRO A 487 -2.80 -7.58 -20.86
CA PRO A 487 -2.23 -8.24 -22.05
C PRO A 487 -1.18 -9.31 -21.73
N ALA A 488 -0.49 -9.20 -20.60
CA ALA A 488 0.44 -10.22 -20.10
C ALA A 488 -0.21 -11.28 -19.18
N TYR A 489 -1.56 -11.38 -19.13
CA TYR A 489 -2.25 -12.32 -18.25
C TYR A 489 -1.79 -13.76 -18.45
N GLY A 490 -1.31 -14.39 -17.36
CA GLY A 490 -0.82 -15.77 -17.36
C GLY A 490 0.58 -15.96 -17.99
N ARG A 491 1.31 -14.88 -18.27
CA ARG A 491 2.69 -14.90 -18.80
C ARG A 491 3.63 -14.22 -17.84
N SER A 492 4.87 -14.71 -17.70
CA SER A 492 5.94 -14.08 -16.93
C SER A 492 6.69 -13.07 -17.80
N LEU A 493 6.76 -11.84 -17.34
CA LEU A 493 7.57 -10.80 -17.97
C LEU A 493 9.07 -11.05 -17.77
N ASN A 494 9.44 -11.67 -16.64
CA ASN A 494 10.83 -12.00 -16.36
C ASN A 494 11.40 -13.06 -17.33
N GLU A 495 10.55 -13.93 -17.88
CA GLU A 495 10.95 -15.01 -18.79
C GLU A 495 10.87 -14.61 -20.27
N ASP A 496 10.24 -13.49 -20.60
CA ASP A 496 9.99 -13.04 -21.98
C ASP A 496 10.37 -11.56 -22.15
N ALA A 497 11.60 -11.33 -22.57
CA ALA A 497 12.15 -9.98 -22.77
C ALA A 497 11.39 -9.18 -23.84
N ALA A 498 10.96 -9.83 -24.92
CA ALA A 498 10.23 -9.17 -26.00
C ALA A 498 8.84 -8.71 -25.50
N LEU A 499 8.14 -9.57 -24.74
CA LEU A 499 6.88 -9.21 -24.10
C LEU A 499 7.07 -8.06 -23.11
N THR A 500 8.14 -8.07 -22.33
CA THR A 500 8.42 -7.01 -21.37
C THR A 500 8.60 -5.66 -22.07
N GLU A 501 9.32 -5.61 -23.18
CA GLU A 501 9.50 -4.39 -23.98
C GLU A 501 8.18 -3.93 -24.62
N GLU A 502 7.39 -4.86 -25.16
CA GLU A 502 6.06 -4.57 -25.73
C GLU A 502 5.11 -3.97 -24.68
N ILE A 503 5.00 -4.62 -23.52
CA ILE A 503 4.12 -4.15 -22.41
C ILE A 503 4.57 -2.80 -21.90
N ARG A 504 5.87 -2.57 -21.72
CA ARG A 504 6.41 -1.28 -21.27
C ARG A 504 6.21 -0.17 -22.30
N ALA A 505 6.37 -0.46 -23.57
CA ALA A 505 6.10 0.52 -24.63
C ALA A 505 4.62 0.95 -24.60
N MET A 506 3.70 -0.02 -24.61
CA MET A 506 2.26 0.21 -24.55
C MET A 506 1.84 0.98 -23.27
N THR A 507 2.29 0.56 -22.10
CA THR A 507 1.92 1.21 -20.85
C THR A 507 2.53 2.61 -20.73
N SER A 508 3.77 2.82 -21.22
CA SER A 508 4.42 4.14 -21.22
C SER A 508 3.72 5.12 -22.15
N GLU A 509 3.26 4.68 -23.31
CA GLU A 509 2.49 5.50 -24.24
C GLU A 509 1.16 5.93 -23.61
N ARG A 510 0.35 4.97 -23.15
CA ARG A 510 -0.98 5.23 -22.59
C ARG A 510 -0.96 6.04 -21.30
N LEU A 511 0.02 5.79 -20.44
CA LEU A 511 0.21 6.50 -19.18
C LEU A 511 1.04 7.79 -19.33
N GLN A 512 1.42 8.17 -20.56
CA GLN A 512 2.24 9.36 -20.86
C GLN A 512 3.56 9.38 -20.08
N LEU A 513 4.14 8.22 -19.84
CA LEU A 513 5.46 8.06 -19.23
C LEU A 513 6.50 8.12 -20.35
N SER A 514 7.00 9.32 -20.65
CA SER A 514 8.07 9.50 -21.64
C SER A 514 9.30 8.74 -21.17
N ALA A 515 9.70 7.66 -21.88
CA ALA A 515 11.04 7.13 -21.74
C ALA A 515 12.03 8.24 -22.15
N PRO A 516 13.09 8.54 -21.38
CA PRO A 516 14.15 9.40 -21.87
C PRO A 516 14.72 8.75 -23.13
N ALA A 517 14.90 9.53 -24.20
CA ALA A 517 15.33 9.10 -25.52
C ALA A 517 16.72 8.38 -25.57
N THR A 518 17.37 8.24 -24.43
CA THR A 518 18.72 7.64 -24.30
C THR A 518 18.71 6.12 -24.00
N ALA A 519 17.59 5.52 -23.66
CA ALA A 519 17.54 4.08 -23.34
C ALA A 519 17.54 3.16 -24.56
N VAL A 520 17.22 3.68 -25.76
CA VAL A 520 17.06 2.89 -26.99
C VAL A 520 18.34 2.86 -27.85
N ALA A 521 19.31 3.74 -27.60
CA ALA A 521 20.46 3.92 -28.50
C ALA A 521 21.66 2.98 -28.28
N ASN A 522 21.70 2.20 -27.19
CA ASN A 522 22.87 1.37 -26.84
C ASN A 522 22.73 -0.15 -27.07
N VAL A 523 21.63 -0.62 -27.70
CA VAL A 523 21.46 -2.06 -28.02
C VAL A 523 21.87 -2.43 -29.45
N ALA A 524 22.26 -1.47 -30.25
CA ALA A 524 22.64 -1.72 -31.64
C ALA A 524 24.11 -1.37 -31.93
N ARG A 525 25.04 -1.99 -31.23
CA ARG A 525 26.46 -2.14 -31.63
C ARG A 525 27.18 -3.07 -30.62
N ASP A 526 27.12 -4.36 -30.89
CA ASP A 526 28.27 -5.27 -31.01
C ASP A 526 27.77 -6.68 -31.37
#